data_ab3774fb626a99a6289243aacf496dd4
#
_entry.id   ab3774fb626a99a6289243aacf496dd4
#
_cell.length_a   1.000
_cell.length_b   1.000
_cell.length_c   1.000
_cell.angle_alpha   90.00
_cell.angle_beta   90.00
_cell.angle_gamma   90.00
#
_symmetry.space_group_name_H-M   'P 1'
#
loop_
_entity.id
_entity.type
_entity.pdbx_description
1 polymer ?
#
loop_
_entity_poly.entity_id
_entity_poly.type
_entity_poly.pdbx_seq_one_letter_code
_entity_poly.pdbx_strand_id
1 'polypeptide(L)'
;RTSKIIYKPLGTVGIIPAWNYSFSIPLGEVVMSLMAGNVVILKPSELTPFIGLKIGEIFERVNLPTDVLQVVTGDGRTGASLVDSGIEKIMFTGSVATGKRIAESAAKHLTSVVLELGGKDPMIVFADANLELAAQGAIWGAFCNSGQSCSSVERLNVEESIAEEFTKLIVEKTKRLNQDSGDKETTDVAAMSSERQIKIVEDHVESFRREGAKILTGGKRNENFKGAFYEPTVISNATNEMRGMREETFGPTLPIATFKTEDEAVRLANDSDFGLTASVWTRNLSKGKRVAEKILAGTVCVNEVLYTHGIGQTPWGGFKQSGYGRTHGKYGLLELVAPQHIHVNHFLLAPNAWWMPYSSNAVETFRGFAKHFASGSLRQTVKLMPQLLKRIKELRSK
;
A
#
# COMPACT_ATOMS: atom_id res chain seq x y z
N ARG A 1 29.67 24.19 14.24
CA ARG A 1 29.29 22.88 13.63
C ARG A 1 28.01 23.04 12.87
N THR A 2 27.93 22.45 11.67
CA THR A 2 26.70 22.37 10.89
C THR A 2 26.43 20.93 10.48
N SER A 3 25.16 20.62 10.32
CA SER A 3 24.71 19.29 9.85
C SER A 3 23.70 19.49 8.75
N LYS A 4 23.81 18.68 7.68
CA LYS A 4 22.81 18.63 6.62
C LYS A 4 22.54 17.18 6.23
N ILE A 5 21.33 16.93 5.76
CA ILE A 5 20.96 15.66 5.12
C ILE A 5 20.86 15.93 3.63
N ILE A 6 21.51 15.10 2.83
CA ILE A 6 21.32 15.03 1.38
C ILE A 6 20.74 13.67 1.02
N TYR A 7 19.97 13.63 -0.05
CA TYR A 7 19.37 12.39 -0.57
C TYR A 7 20.13 12.02 -1.85
N LYS A 8 20.56 10.75 -1.91
CA LYS A 8 21.26 10.20 -3.08
C LYS A 8 20.36 9.15 -3.73
N PRO A 9 20.39 9.03 -5.07
CA PRO A 9 19.78 7.90 -5.75
C PRO A 9 20.29 6.58 -5.16
N LEU A 10 19.44 5.56 -5.16
CA LEU A 10 19.84 4.21 -4.76
C LEU A 10 20.75 3.57 -5.80
N GLY A 11 20.43 3.74 -7.08
CA GLY A 11 21.09 3.08 -8.22
C GLY A 11 20.06 2.52 -9.18
N THR A 12 19.93 1.19 -9.24
CA THR A 12 18.96 0.50 -10.10
C THR A 12 17.73 0.07 -9.31
N VAL A 13 16.55 0.40 -9.85
CA VAL A 13 15.25 0.02 -9.29
C VAL A 13 14.56 -0.94 -10.25
N GLY A 14 14.27 -2.15 -9.79
CA GLY A 14 13.44 -3.12 -10.50
C GLY A 14 11.96 -2.90 -10.16
N ILE A 15 11.13 -2.76 -11.17
CA ILE A 15 9.68 -2.58 -11.02
C ILE A 15 8.97 -3.81 -11.60
N ILE A 16 8.20 -4.52 -10.77
CA ILE A 16 7.46 -5.73 -11.12
C ILE A 16 5.98 -5.52 -10.77
N PRO A 17 5.20 -4.84 -11.64
CA PRO A 17 3.82 -4.47 -11.38
C PRO A 17 2.84 -5.62 -11.65
N ALA A 18 1.64 -5.49 -11.07
CA ALA A 18 0.50 -6.34 -11.36
C ALA A 18 -0.18 -5.98 -12.70
N TRP A 19 -1.06 -6.87 -13.15
CA TRP A 19 -1.77 -6.78 -14.43
C TRP A 19 -3.08 -5.97 -14.38
N ASN A 20 -3.62 -5.70 -13.21
CA ASN A 20 -4.96 -5.14 -13.06
C ASN A 20 -5.06 -3.64 -13.38
N TYR A 21 -4.03 -2.87 -13.08
CA TYR A 21 -3.87 -1.46 -13.48
C TYR A 21 -2.52 -1.29 -14.19
N SER A 22 -2.36 -2.01 -15.27
CA SER A 22 -1.11 -2.25 -15.98
C SER A 22 -0.42 -1.02 -16.58
N PHE A 23 -1.10 0.13 -16.61
CA PHE A 23 -0.52 1.40 -17.04
C PHE A 23 -0.22 2.33 -15.86
N SER A 24 -1.19 2.61 -15.02
CA SER A 24 -1.06 3.64 -13.98
C SER A 24 -0.08 3.25 -12.87
N ILE A 25 -0.10 2.00 -12.40
CA ILE A 25 0.82 1.52 -11.36
C ILE A 25 2.27 1.62 -11.84
N PRO A 26 2.68 0.91 -12.92
CA PRO A 26 4.08 0.95 -13.35
C PRO A 26 4.53 2.33 -13.81
N LEU A 27 3.68 3.13 -14.45
CA LEU A 27 4.04 4.48 -14.87
C LEU A 27 4.35 5.36 -13.65
N GLY A 28 3.53 5.30 -12.61
CA GLY A 28 3.76 6.06 -11.37
C GLY A 28 5.08 5.68 -10.70
N GLU A 29 5.37 4.39 -10.59
CA GLU A 29 6.60 3.87 -9.99
C GLU A 29 7.84 4.22 -10.84
N VAL A 30 7.75 4.11 -12.18
CA VAL A 30 8.82 4.51 -13.11
C VAL A 30 9.12 6.01 -12.95
N VAL A 31 8.10 6.86 -13.02
CA VAL A 31 8.27 8.33 -12.90
C VAL A 31 8.92 8.69 -11.57
N MET A 32 8.44 8.15 -10.46
CA MET A 32 9.03 8.43 -9.14
C MET A 32 10.49 7.99 -9.05
N SER A 33 10.80 6.81 -9.58
CA SER A 33 12.17 6.25 -9.56
C SER A 33 13.14 7.11 -10.38
N LEU A 34 12.73 7.53 -11.58
CA LEU A 34 13.50 8.41 -12.43
C LEU A 34 13.67 9.81 -11.83
N MET A 35 12.61 10.39 -11.24
CA MET A 35 12.67 11.68 -10.53
C MET A 35 13.60 11.66 -9.32
N ALA A 36 13.73 10.51 -8.65
CA ALA A 36 14.69 10.29 -7.58
C ALA A 36 16.13 10.11 -8.08
N GLY A 37 16.35 10.06 -9.41
CA GLY A 37 17.66 9.93 -10.06
C GLY A 37 18.13 8.48 -10.24
N ASN A 38 17.24 7.49 -10.13
CA ASN A 38 17.58 6.09 -10.33
C ASN A 38 17.46 5.66 -11.79
N VAL A 39 18.11 4.57 -12.14
CA VAL A 39 17.88 3.79 -13.35
C VAL A 39 16.77 2.78 -13.07
N VAL A 40 15.95 2.47 -14.06
CA VAL A 40 14.77 1.60 -13.90
C VAL A 40 14.82 0.42 -14.85
N ILE A 41 14.56 -0.77 -14.30
CA ILE A 41 14.25 -1.96 -15.08
C ILE A 41 12.78 -2.32 -14.80
N LEU A 42 11.92 -2.12 -15.80
CA LEU A 42 10.50 -2.46 -15.74
C LEU A 42 10.26 -3.85 -16.30
N LYS A 43 9.78 -4.77 -15.48
CA LYS A 43 9.28 -6.09 -15.91
C LYS A 43 7.75 -6.12 -15.80
N PRO A 44 6.99 -5.79 -16.86
CA PRO A 44 5.54 -5.83 -16.84
C PRO A 44 5.01 -7.24 -16.59
N SER A 45 3.74 -7.34 -16.16
CA SER A 45 3.08 -8.64 -16.05
C SER A 45 3.02 -9.33 -17.41
N GLU A 46 3.19 -10.66 -17.42
CA GLU A 46 3.03 -11.51 -18.60
C GLU A 46 1.61 -11.49 -19.19
N LEU A 47 0.61 -11.07 -18.42
CA LEU A 47 -0.77 -10.90 -18.90
C LEU A 47 -0.97 -9.59 -19.67
N THR A 48 -0.13 -8.59 -19.45
CA THR A 48 -0.27 -7.25 -20.04
C THR A 48 1.06 -6.67 -20.54
N PRO A 49 1.90 -7.46 -21.27
CA PRO A 49 3.26 -7.06 -21.61
C PRO A 49 3.30 -5.86 -22.57
N PHE A 50 2.33 -5.73 -23.48
CA PHE A 50 2.28 -4.63 -24.44
C PHE A 50 2.09 -3.27 -23.80
N ILE A 51 1.42 -3.19 -22.64
CA ILE A 51 1.29 -1.93 -21.90
C ILE A 51 2.66 -1.49 -21.36
N GLY A 52 3.43 -2.44 -20.84
CA GLY A 52 4.80 -2.13 -20.38
C GLY A 52 5.71 -1.66 -21.53
N LEU A 53 5.64 -2.30 -22.70
CA LEU A 53 6.36 -1.86 -23.90
C LEU A 53 5.93 -0.44 -24.31
N LYS A 54 4.61 -0.15 -24.24
CA LYS A 54 4.09 1.20 -24.54
C LYS A 54 4.64 2.26 -23.58
N ILE A 55 4.84 1.93 -22.31
CA ILE A 55 5.50 2.84 -21.35
C ILE A 55 6.93 3.12 -21.83
N GLY A 56 7.70 2.09 -22.21
CA GLY A 56 9.04 2.28 -22.79
C GLY A 56 9.04 3.24 -24.00
N GLU A 57 8.16 3.00 -24.96
CA GLU A 57 8.00 3.87 -26.14
C GLU A 57 7.68 5.34 -25.80
N ILE A 58 6.88 5.58 -24.75
CA ILE A 58 6.56 6.94 -24.29
C ILE A 58 7.84 7.66 -23.84
N PHE A 59 8.70 6.99 -23.07
CA PHE A 59 9.93 7.58 -22.57
C PHE A 59 10.99 7.74 -23.66
N GLU A 60 11.04 6.86 -24.66
CA GLU A 60 11.89 7.03 -25.85
C GLU A 60 11.53 8.31 -26.61
N ARG A 61 10.22 8.60 -26.78
CA ARG A 61 9.73 9.80 -27.49
C ARG A 61 10.05 11.12 -26.79
N VAL A 62 10.27 11.11 -25.46
CA VAL A 62 10.66 12.31 -24.70
C VAL A 62 12.16 12.44 -24.55
N ASN A 63 12.95 11.69 -25.31
CA ASN A 63 14.42 11.73 -25.33
C ASN A 63 15.05 11.49 -23.96
N LEU A 64 14.51 10.53 -23.19
CA LEU A 64 15.17 10.06 -21.98
C LEU A 64 16.57 9.52 -22.37
N PRO A 65 17.63 9.79 -21.59
CA PRO A 65 18.94 9.22 -21.87
C PRO A 65 18.88 7.70 -22.04
N THR A 66 19.70 7.16 -22.94
CA THR A 66 19.77 5.74 -23.22
C THR A 66 20.04 4.95 -21.95
N ASP A 67 19.44 3.80 -21.81
CA ASP A 67 19.62 2.82 -20.71
C ASP A 67 19.14 3.29 -19.32
N VAL A 68 18.50 4.45 -19.19
CA VAL A 68 17.92 4.92 -17.93
C VAL A 68 16.59 4.23 -17.61
N LEU A 69 15.83 3.85 -18.64
CA LEU A 69 14.66 2.99 -18.50
C LEU A 69 14.80 1.81 -19.48
N GLN A 70 14.76 0.60 -18.93
CA GLN A 70 14.77 -0.62 -19.73
C GLN A 70 13.50 -1.43 -19.43
N VAL A 71 12.87 -1.99 -20.46
CA VAL A 71 11.71 -2.85 -20.34
C VAL A 71 12.09 -4.27 -20.73
N VAL A 72 11.92 -5.21 -19.79
CA VAL A 72 12.18 -6.64 -19.98
C VAL A 72 10.89 -7.42 -19.86
N THR A 73 10.49 -8.12 -20.91
CA THR A 73 9.30 -8.96 -20.89
C THR A 73 9.64 -10.39 -20.50
N GLY A 74 8.68 -11.11 -19.96
CA GLY A 74 8.82 -12.52 -19.57
C GLY A 74 7.88 -12.89 -18.42
N ASP A 75 7.96 -14.15 -18.05
CA ASP A 75 7.15 -14.73 -16.97
C ASP A 75 7.79 -14.54 -15.57
N GLY A 76 7.32 -15.32 -14.60
CA GLY A 76 7.85 -15.28 -13.24
C GLY A 76 9.34 -15.60 -13.12
N ARG A 77 9.94 -16.34 -14.08
CA ARG A 77 11.38 -16.63 -14.09
C ARG A 77 12.19 -15.38 -14.37
N THR A 78 11.75 -14.55 -15.30
CA THR A 78 12.38 -13.23 -15.58
C THR A 78 12.28 -12.33 -14.35
N GLY A 79 11.13 -12.32 -13.65
CA GLY A 79 11.00 -11.59 -12.38
C GLY A 79 11.97 -12.09 -11.29
N ALA A 80 12.09 -13.41 -11.14
CA ALA A 80 13.03 -14.00 -10.19
C ALA A 80 14.50 -13.64 -10.54
N SER A 81 14.89 -13.72 -11.82
CA SER A 81 16.22 -13.33 -12.26
C SER A 81 16.50 -11.84 -11.98
N LEU A 82 15.50 -10.96 -12.13
CA LEU A 82 15.65 -9.54 -11.80
C LEU A 82 15.88 -9.34 -10.30
N VAL A 83 15.17 -10.07 -9.43
CA VAL A 83 15.38 -10.02 -7.98
C VAL A 83 16.75 -10.57 -7.58
N ASP A 84 17.15 -11.68 -8.20
CA ASP A 84 18.43 -12.34 -7.92
C ASP A 84 19.65 -11.63 -8.52
N SER A 85 19.44 -10.61 -9.36
CA SER A 85 20.54 -9.83 -9.95
C SER A 85 21.25 -8.90 -8.95
N GLY A 86 20.69 -8.73 -7.76
CA GLY A 86 21.32 -7.94 -6.68
C GLY A 86 21.25 -6.44 -6.90
N ILE A 87 20.23 -5.95 -7.62
CA ILE A 87 19.95 -4.51 -7.75
C ILE A 87 19.51 -3.91 -6.41
N GLU A 88 19.56 -2.60 -6.29
CA GLU A 88 19.44 -1.91 -5.00
C GLU A 88 18.03 -1.90 -4.44
N LYS A 89 17.00 -1.89 -5.32
CA LYS A 89 15.59 -1.81 -4.90
C LYS A 89 14.68 -2.61 -5.80
N ILE A 90 13.70 -3.28 -5.22
CA ILE A 90 12.55 -3.86 -5.94
C ILE A 90 11.26 -3.17 -5.47
N MET A 91 10.47 -2.71 -6.42
CA MET A 91 9.07 -2.33 -6.22
C MET A 91 8.20 -3.43 -6.81
N PHE A 92 7.39 -4.06 -5.99
CA PHE A 92 6.55 -5.18 -6.41
C PHE A 92 5.09 -4.92 -6.03
N THR A 93 4.19 -5.08 -7.01
CA THR A 93 2.75 -5.12 -6.80
C THR A 93 2.21 -6.47 -7.24
N GLY A 94 1.48 -7.18 -6.36
CA GLY A 94 0.93 -8.49 -6.69
C GLY A 94 0.46 -9.30 -5.48
N SER A 95 0.43 -10.63 -5.61
CA SER A 95 -0.08 -11.51 -4.56
C SER A 95 0.86 -11.60 -3.35
N VAL A 96 0.28 -11.80 -2.16
CA VAL A 96 1.02 -12.02 -0.90
C VAL A 96 2.05 -13.15 -1.04
N ALA A 97 1.65 -14.27 -1.65
CA ALA A 97 2.54 -15.42 -1.81
C ALA A 97 3.78 -15.10 -2.67
N THR A 98 3.61 -14.30 -3.72
CA THR A 98 4.74 -13.87 -4.58
C THR A 98 5.58 -12.81 -3.86
N GLY A 99 4.95 -11.85 -3.18
CA GLY A 99 5.67 -10.84 -2.39
C GLY A 99 6.58 -11.45 -1.33
N LYS A 100 6.11 -12.46 -0.61
CA LYS A 100 6.94 -13.21 0.37
C LYS A 100 8.15 -13.87 -0.28
N ARG A 101 8.01 -14.51 -1.45
CA ARG A 101 9.12 -15.11 -2.19
C ARG A 101 10.13 -14.07 -2.68
N ILE A 102 9.64 -12.92 -3.15
CA ILE A 102 10.50 -11.80 -3.57
C ILE A 102 11.30 -11.27 -2.37
N ALA A 103 10.64 -11.04 -1.21
CA ALA A 103 11.32 -10.59 -0.01
C ALA A 103 12.40 -11.58 0.46
N GLU A 104 12.10 -12.88 0.43
CA GLU A 104 13.05 -13.94 0.78
C GLU A 104 14.27 -13.96 -0.16
N SER A 105 14.07 -13.83 -1.48
CA SER A 105 15.18 -13.79 -2.44
C SER A 105 15.98 -12.49 -2.33
N ALA A 106 15.33 -11.35 -2.24
CA ALA A 106 15.96 -10.04 -2.09
C ALA A 106 16.85 -9.94 -0.83
N ALA A 107 16.46 -10.62 0.25
CA ALA A 107 17.24 -10.65 1.50
C ALA A 107 18.65 -11.24 1.31
N LYS A 108 18.88 -12.15 0.36
CA LYS A 108 20.18 -12.73 0.06
C LYS A 108 21.21 -11.70 -0.40
N HIS A 109 20.73 -10.62 -1.01
CA HIS A 109 21.55 -9.54 -1.59
C HIS A 109 21.43 -8.22 -0.81
N LEU A 110 20.65 -8.19 0.29
CA LEU A 110 20.27 -6.99 1.01
C LEU A 110 19.52 -5.97 0.12
N THR A 111 18.92 -6.43 -0.97
CA THR A 111 18.07 -5.61 -1.83
C THR A 111 16.84 -5.17 -1.05
N SER A 112 16.62 -3.86 -0.96
CA SER A 112 15.43 -3.37 -0.27
C SER A 112 14.18 -3.55 -1.15
N VAL A 113 13.01 -3.78 -0.52
CA VAL A 113 11.78 -4.01 -1.26
C VAL A 113 10.66 -3.09 -0.76
N VAL A 114 9.81 -2.63 -1.69
CA VAL A 114 8.46 -2.13 -1.42
C VAL A 114 7.50 -3.18 -1.93
N LEU A 115 6.59 -3.63 -1.09
CA LEU A 115 5.60 -4.65 -1.42
C LEU A 115 4.20 -4.04 -1.30
N GLU A 116 3.52 -3.92 -2.43
CA GLU A 116 2.11 -3.57 -2.56
C GLU A 116 1.33 -4.83 -2.87
N LEU A 117 0.64 -5.37 -1.87
CA LEU A 117 0.05 -6.69 -1.95
C LEU A 117 -1.47 -6.63 -1.93
N GLY A 118 -2.11 -7.78 -1.71
CA GLY A 118 -3.56 -7.88 -1.70
C GLY A 118 -4.25 -7.12 -0.57
N GLY A 119 -5.57 -7.03 -0.69
CA GLY A 119 -6.47 -6.45 0.30
C GLY A 119 -7.65 -7.38 0.59
N LYS A 120 -8.38 -7.09 1.66
CA LYS A 120 -9.71 -7.61 2.00
C LYS A 120 -10.50 -6.48 2.65
N ASP A 121 -10.68 -5.43 1.87
CA ASP A 121 -10.97 -4.11 2.38
C ASP A 121 -12.40 -3.98 2.91
N PRO A 122 -12.58 -3.51 4.16
CA PRO A 122 -13.90 -3.32 4.75
C PRO A 122 -14.50 -1.97 4.36
N MET A 123 -15.80 -1.98 4.06
CA MET A 123 -16.65 -0.80 4.01
C MET A 123 -17.65 -0.86 5.16
N ILE A 124 -17.67 0.12 6.04
CA ILE A 124 -18.57 0.22 7.19
C ILE A 124 -19.66 1.23 6.86
N VAL A 125 -20.94 0.81 6.99
CA VAL A 125 -22.10 1.68 6.74
C VAL A 125 -22.94 1.77 8.00
N PHE A 126 -22.97 2.96 8.63
CA PHE A 126 -23.80 3.26 9.79
C PHE A 126 -25.22 3.66 9.38
N ALA A 127 -26.19 3.49 10.27
CA ALA A 127 -27.60 3.78 10.03
C ALA A 127 -27.86 5.25 9.65
N ASP A 128 -27.03 6.18 10.12
CA ASP A 128 -27.14 7.60 9.79
C ASP A 128 -26.50 8.00 8.46
N ALA A 129 -25.94 7.06 7.69
CA ALA A 129 -25.34 7.33 6.39
C ALA A 129 -26.38 7.78 5.35
N ASN A 130 -25.90 8.42 4.28
CA ASN A 130 -26.71 8.55 3.07
C ASN A 130 -26.69 7.21 2.33
N LEU A 131 -27.75 6.42 2.49
CA LEU A 131 -27.80 5.05 1.99
C LEU A 131 -27.69 4.98 0.47
N GLU A 132 -28.26 5.96 -0.24
CA GLU A 132 -28.19 6.00 -1.71
C GLU A 132 -26.73 6.19 -2.20
N LEU A 133 -26.01 7.13 -1.60
CA LEU A 133 -24.58 7.37 -1.92
C LEU A 133 -23.70 6.19 -1.45
N ALA A 134 -23.97 5.66 -0.26
CA ALA A 134 -23.23 4.52 0.26
C ALA A 134 -23.41 3.27 -0.64
N ALA A 135 -24.63 3.04 -1.16
CA ALA A 135 -24.90 1.94 -2.09
C ALA A 135 -24.16 2.12 -3.43
N GLN A 136 -24.13 3.34 -3.97
CA GLN A 136 -23.36 3.64 -5.18
C GLN A 136 -21.86 3.42 -4.93
N GLY A 137 -21.34 3.90 -3.80
CA GLY A 137 -19.96 3.68 -3.39
C GLY A 137 -19.61 2.20 -3.21
N ALA A 138 -20.48 1.42 -2.57
CA ALA A 138 -20.28 -0.03 -2.38
C ALA A 138 -20.21 -0.78 -3.72
N ILE A 139 -21.11 -0.46 -4.65
CA ILE A 139 -21.17 -1.08 -5.97
C ILE A 139 -19.94 -0.72 -6.81
N TRP A 140 -19.60 0.56 -6.87
CA TRP A 140 -18.40 1.00 -7.57
C TRP A 140 -17.14 0.40 -6.94
N GLY A 141 -17.03 0.44 -5.62
CA GLY A 141 -15.90 -0.12 -4.89
C GLY A 141 -15.73 -1.63 -5.05
N ALA A 142 -16.83 -2.38 -5.23
CA ALA A 142 -16.78 -3.83 -5.37
C ALA A 142 -16.66 -4.31 -6.83
N PHE A 143 -17.19 -3.55 -7.81
CA PHE A 143 -17.33 -4.05 -9.18
C PHE A 143 -16.49 -3.28 -10.22
N CYS A 144 -15.87 -2.15 -9.85
CA CYS A 144 -14.93 -1.45 -10.71
C CYS A 144 -13.83 -2.41 -11.17
N ASN A 145 -13.48 -2.35 -12.47
CA ASN A 145 -12.51 -3.29 -13.08
C ASN A 145 -12.86 -4.77 -12.82
N SER A 146 -14.16 -5.10 -12.78
CA SER A 146 -14.68 -6.43 -12.47
C SER A 146 -14.25 -6.96 -11.10
N GLY A 147 -14.08 -6.06 -10.12
CA GLY A 147 -13.59 -6.36 -8.77
C GLY A 147 -12.10 -6.70 -8.68
N GLN A 148 -11.35 -6.53 -9.75
CA GLN A 148 -9.92 -6.85 -9.81
C GLN A 148 -9.07 -5.65 -9.34
N SER A 149 -9.32 -5.21 -8.11
CA SER A 149 -8.59 -4.13 -7.46
C SER A 149 -8.13 -4.56 -6.07
N CYS A 150 -6.88 -4.30 -5.73
CA CYS A 150 -6.33 -4.57 -4.40
C CYS A 150 -7.05 -3.80 -3.28
N SER A 151 -7.67 -2.67 -3.61
CA SER A 151 -8.49 -1.82 -2.73
C SER A 151 -10.00 -1.98 -2.94
N SER A 152 -10.43 -3.06 -3.61
CA SER A 152 -11.85 -3.36 -3.80
C SER A 152 -12.56 -3.56 -2.47
N VAL A 153 -13.83 -3.12 -2.38
CA VAL A 153 -14.68 -3.44 -1.24
C VAL A 153 -15.00 -4.93 -1.28
N GLU A 154 -14.31 -5.69 -0.46
CA GLU A 154 -14.48 -7.15 -0.37
C GLU A 154 -15.18 -7.60 0.91
N ARG A 155 -15.53 -6.67 1.82
CA ARG A 155 -16.32 -6.89 3.04
C ARG A 155 -17.21 -5.68 3.31
N LEU A 156 -18.51 -5.80 3.02
CA LEU A 156 -19.48 -4.75 3.33
C LEU A 156 -20.11 -5.02 4.71
N ASN A 157 -19.74 -4.22 5.71
CA ASN A 157 -20.25 -4.29 7.08
C ASN A 157 -21.35 -3.24 7.26
N VAL A 158 -22.56 -3.64 7.53
CA VAL A 158 -23.75 -2.81 7.60
C VAL A 158 -24.35 -2.84 9.01
N GLU A 159 -24.73 -1.68 9.56
CA GLU A 159 -25.43 -1.63 10.84
C GLU A 159 -26.75 -2.39 10.75
N GLU A 160 -27.01 -3.29 11.71
CA GLU A 160 -28.12 -4.25 11.69
C GLU A 160 -29.48 -3.59 11.42
N SER A 161 -29.71 -2.41 12.00
CA SER A 161 -30.98 -1.64 11.89
C SER A 161 -31.37 -1.25 10.46
N ILE A 162 -30.41 -1.15 9.55
CA ILE A 162 -30.63 -0.78 8.13
C ILE A 162 -30.29 -1.93 7.16
N ALA A 163 -29.83 -3.06 7.65
CA ALA A 163 -29.22 -4.11 6.83
C ALA A 163 -30.18 -4.65 5.77
N GLU A 164 -31.45 -4.86 6.09
CA GLU A 164 -32.43 -5.39 5.12
C GLU A 164 -32.70 -4.40 3.99
N GLU A 165 -33.00 -3.13 4.34
CA GLU A 165 -33.26 -2.05 3.37
C GLU A 165 -32.04 -1.81 2.47
N PHE A 166 -30.87 -1.69 3.09
CA PHE A 166 -29.64 -1.42 2.36
C PHE A 166 -29.23 -2.57 1.44
N THR A 167 -29.42 -3.83 1.89
CA THR A 167 -29.14 -5.01 1.06
C THR A 167 -30.08 -5.06 -0.16
N LYS A 168 -31.37 -4.74 -0.01
CA LYS A 168 -32.31 -4.63 -1.14
C LYS A 168 -31.84 -3.60 -2.16
N LEU A 169 -31.45 -2.42 -1.68
CA LEU A 169 -30.94 -1.34 -2.53
C LEU A 169 -29.68 -1.76 -3.30
N ILE A 170 -28.72 -2.43 -2.66
CA ILE A 170 -27.51 -2.98 -3.29
C ILE A 170 -27.91 -3.97 -4.40
N VAL A 171 -28.80 -4.92 -4.12
CA VAL A 171 -29.22 -5.93 -5.10
C VAL A 171 -29.91 -5.28 -6.31
N GLU A 172 -30.83 -4.32 -6.08
CA GLU A 172 -31.50 -3.62 -7.17
C GLU A 172 -30.55 -2.85 -8.06
N LYS A 173 -29.60 -2.13 -7.48
CA LYS A 173 -28.58 -1.39 -8.24
C LYS A 173 -27.63 -2.33 -8.99
N THR A 174 -27.20 -3.42 -8.35
CA THR A 174 -26.31 -4.41 -8.96
C THR A 174 -26.97 -5.03 -10.21
N LYS A 175 -28.26 -5.35 -10.16
CA LYS A 175 -29.02 -5.90 -11.31
C LYS A 175 -29.16 -4.92 -12.48
N ARG A 176 -28.93 -3.63 -12.28
CA ARG A 176 -28.97 -2.59 -13.34
C ARG A 176 -27.63 -2.40 -14.04
N LEU A 177 -26.55 -2.99 -13.51
CA LEU A 177 -25.24 -2.90 -14.15
C LEU A 177 -25.24 -3.58 -15.50
N ASN A 178 -24.70 -2.88 -16.49
CA ASN A 178 -24.53 -3.43 -17.83
C ASN A 178 -23.21 -4.20 -17.92
N GLN A 179 -23.31 -5.51 -18.08
CA GLN A 179 -22.15 -6.35 -18.36
C GLN A 179 -22.03 -6.58 -19.88
N ASP A 180 -20.85 -6.26 -20.45
CA ASP A 180 -20.58 -6.39 -21.88
C ASP A 180 -19.08 -6.67 -22.12
N SER A 181 -18.70 -6.86 -23.39
CA SER A 181 -17.33 -7.14 -23.84
C SER A 181 -16.30 -6.04 -23.48
N GLY A 182 -16.77 -4.83 -23.17
CA GLY A 182 -15.93 -3.65 -22.89
C GLY A 182 -15.72 -2.76 -24.11
N ASP A 183 -16.31 -3.11 -25.25
CA ASP A 183 -16.20 -2.33 -26.49
C ASP A 183 -17.17 -1.14 -26.54
N LYS A 184 -18.10 -1.07 -25.57
CA LYS A 184 -19.12 -0.02 -25.52
C LYS A 184 -18.88 0.94 -24.36
N GLU A 185 -19.10 2.22 -24.58
CA GLU A 185 -19.01 3.27 -23.56
C GLU A 185 -19.99 3.08 -22.39
N THR A 186 -21.01 2.24 -22.56
CA THR A 186 -22.03 1.92 -21.57
C THR A 186 -21.71 0.68 -20.73
N THR A 187 -20.55 0.06 -20.92
CA THR A 187 -20.15 -1.14 -20.16
C THR A 187 -19.73 -0.76 -18.74
N ASP A 188 -20.47 -1.26 -17.73
CA ASP A 188 -20.12 -1.08 -16.31
C ASP A 188 -19.14 -2.17 -15.83
N VAL A 189 -19.36 -3.43 -16.23
CA VAL A 189 -18.56 -4.57 -15.82
C VAL A 189 -18.16 -5.38 -17.05
N ALA A 190 -16.87 -5.57 -17.27
CA ALA A 190 -16.34 -6.32 -18.40
C ALA A 190 -15.89 -7.75 -18.00
N ALA A 191 -15.15 -8.42 -18.89
CA ALA A 191 -14.52 -9.70 -18.58
C ALA A 191 -13.46 -9.57 -17.50
N MET A 192 -13.24 -10.64 -16.77
CA MET A 192 -12.06 -10.83 -15.93
C MET A 192 -10.82 -11.13 -16.78
N SER A 193 -9.65 -10.85 -16.25
CA SER A 193 -8.41 -10.91 -17.02
C SER A 193 -7.91 -12.33 -17.32
N SER A 194 -8.38 -13.36 -16.62
CA SER A 194 -7.94 -14.74 -16.85
C SER A 194 -8.91 -15.79 -16.34
N GLU A 195 -8.88 -16.96 -17.00
CA GLU A 195 -9.60 -18.15 -16.54
C GLU A 195 -9.15 -18.65 -15.17
N ARG A 196 -7.90 -18.40 -14.81
CA ARG A 196 -7.40 -18.74 -13.47
C ARG A 196 -8.12 -17.91 -12.40
N GLN A 197 -8.30 -16.60 -12.65
CA GLN A 197 -8.93 -15.71 -11.68
C GLN A 197 -10.43 -16.00 -11.53
N ILE A 198 -11.12 -16.30 -12.61
CA ILE A 198 -12.55 -16.65 -12.53
C ILE A 198 -12.78 -17.92 -11.71
N LYS A 199 -11.89 -18.93 -11.80
CA LYS A 199 -11.95 -20.13 -10.96
C LYS A 199 -11.81 -19.83 -9.47
N ILE A 200 -10.99 -18.85 -9.10
CA ILE A 200 -10.86 -18.41 -7.69
C ILE A 200 -12.21 -17.81 -7.23
N VAL A 201 -12.83 -16.97 -8.06
CA VAL A 201 -14.14 -16.38 -7.74
C VAL A 201 -15.22 -17.45 -7.59
N GLU A 202 -15.28 -18.42 -8.52
CA GLU A 202 -16.19 -19.56 -8.46
C GLU A 202 -16.04 -20.34 -7.17
N ASP A 203 -14.80 -20.67 -6.80
CA ASP A 203 -14.49 -21.43 -5.58
C ASP A 203 -14.88 -20.66 -4.29
N HIS A 204 -14.64 -19.34 -4.26
CA HIS A 204 -15.06 -18.52 -3.13
C HIS A 204 -16.59 -18.39 -3.03
N VAL A 205 -17.30 -18.19 -4.15
CA VAL A 205 -18.76 -18.09 -4.14
C VAL A 205 -19.38 -19.42 -3.72
N GLU A 206 -18.81 -20.55 -4.15
CA GLU A 206 -19.26 -21.86 -3.72
C GLU A 206 -18.95 -22.14 -2.24
N SER A 207 -17.82 -21.65 -1.72
CA SER A 207 -17.50 -21.67 -0.30
C SER A 207 -18.57 -20.92 0.52
N PHE A 208 -18.96 -19.72 0.11
CA PHE A 208 -20.03 -18.97 0.76
C PHE A 208 -21.35 -19.76 0.82
N ARG A 209 -21.73 -20.44 -0.28
CA ARG A 209 -22.94 -21.29 -0.28
C ARG A 209 -22.86 -22.44 0.72
N ARG A 210 -21.74 -23.16 0.74
CA ARG A 210 -21.51 -24.27 1.66
C ARG A 210 -21.48 -23.85 3.12
N GLU A 211 -21.01 -22.63 3.38
CA GLU A 211 -20.91 -22.05 4.72
C GLU A 211 -22.21 -21.36 5.18
N GLY A 212 -23.28 -21.39 4.37
CA GLY A 212 -24.61 -20.93 4.75
C GLY A 212 -24.95 -19.49 4.37
N ALA A 213 -24.09 -18.79 3.64
CA ALA A 213 -24.41 -17.49 3.07
C ALA A 213 -25.39 -17.63 1.90
N LYS A 214 -26.11 -16.54 1.58
CA LYS A 214 -27.11 -16.51 0.50
C LYS A 214 -26.65 -15.64 -0.65
N ILE A 215 -26.63 -16.20 -1.84
CA ILE A 215 -26.39 -15.46 -3.08
C ILE A 215 -27.69 -14.79 -3.51
N LEU A 216 -27.73 -13.47 -3.52
CA LEU A 216 -28.93 -12.68 -3.81
C LEU A 216 -29.05 -12.30 -5.28
N THR A 217 -27.92 -12.16 -5.97
CA THR A 217 -27.85 -11.95 -7.42
C THR A 217 -26.47 -12.40 -7.92
N GLY A 218 -26.36 -12.73 -9.21
CA GLY A 218 -25.14 -13.26 -9.80
C GLY A 218 -24.80 -14.67 -9.33
N GLY A 219 -23.54 -14.88 -8.98
CA GLY A 219 -23.04 -16.14 -8.43
C GLY A 219 -22.77 -17.24 -9.46
N LYS A 220 -22.56 -16.86 -10.71
CA LYS A 220 -22.27 -17.76 -11.85
C LYS A 220 -21.54 -17.01 -12.97
N ARG A 221 -20.99 -17.78 -13.90
CA ARG A 221 -20.51 -17.23 -15.17
C ARG A 221 -21.66 -16.65 -15.97
N ASN A 222 -21.39 -15.58 -16.72
CA ASN A 222 -22.34 -15.05 -17.68
C ASN A 222 -22.14 -15.76 -19.03
N GLU A 223 -22.99 -16.74 -19.29
CA GLU A 223 -22.93 -17.58 -20.50
C GLU A 223 -23.34 -16.85 -21.79
N ASN A 224 -23.87 -15.63 -21.71
CA ASN A 224 -24.19 -14.81 -22.87
C ASN A 224 -22.93 -14.31 -23.60
N PHE A 225 -21.78 -14.37 -22.96
CA PHE A 225 -20.51 -13.93 -23.50
C PHE A 225 -19.48 -15.06 -23.56
N LYS A 226 -18.63 -15.02 -24.58
CA LYS A 226 -17.46 -15.92 -24.65
C LYS A 226 -16.32 -15.34 -23.85
N GLY A 227 -15.70 -16.17 -22.99
CA GLY A 227 -14.54 -15.77 -22.16
C GLY A 227 -14.83 -15.72 -20.67
N ALA A 228 -13.98 -15.02 -19.94
CA ALA A 228 -13.97 -15.01 -18.48
C ALA A 228 -14.97 -14.00 -17.87
N PHE A 229 -16.25 -14.13 -18.20
CA PHE A 229 -17.30 -13.28 -17.63
C PHE A 229 -17.95 -13.94 -16.41
N TYR A 230 -17.96 -13.20 -15.29
CA TYR A 230 -18.65 -13.60 -14.05
C TYR A 230 -19.64 -12.51 -13.66
N GLU A 231 -20.87 -12.88 -13.34
CA GLU A 231 -21.92 -11.91 -13.01
C GLU A 231 -21.58 -11.16 -11.70
N PRO A 232 -21.80 -9.84 -11.61
CA PRO A 232 -21.72 -9.11 -10.36
C PRO A 232 -22.56 -9.76 -9.27
N THR A 233 -21.92 -10.14 -8.17
CA THR A 233 -22.48 -11.07 -7.20
C THR A 233 -22.61 -10.41 -5.83
N VAL A 234 -23.84 -10.39 -5.30
CA VAL A 234 -24.15 -9.92 -3.95
C VAL A 234 -24.46 -11.11 -3.05
N ILE A 235 -23.80 -11.16 -1.90
CA ILE A 235 -23.87 -12.27 -0.95
C ILE A 235 -24.31 -11.73 0.41
N SER A 236 -25.39 -12.27 1.00
CA SER A 236 -25.84 -11.90 2.34
C SER A 236 -25.55 -12.98 3.36
N ASN A 237 -25.73 -12.63 4.63
CA ASN A 237 -25.46 -13.51 5.79
C ASN A 237 -23.99 -13.97 5.81
N ALA A 238 -23.07 -13.16 5.34
CA ALA A 238 -21.65 -13.44 5.46
C ALA A 238 -21.20 -13.18 6.92
N THR A 239 -20.29 -14.02 7.41
CA THR A 239 -19.62 -13.81 8.70
C THR A 239 -18.11 -13.81 8.52
N ASN A 240 -17.37 -13.13 9.39
CA ASN A 240 -15.92 -13.01 9.26
C ASN A 240 -15.17 -14.35 9.30
N GLU A 241 -15.79 -15.41 9.80
CA GLU A 241 -15.22 -16.77 9.87
C GLU A 241 -15.23 -17.47 8.51
N MET A 242 -16.12 -17.06 7.60
CA MET A 242 -16.23 -17.66 6.28
C MET A 242 -14.97 -17.44 5.45
N ARG A 243 -14.54 -18.44 4.70
CA ARG A 243 -13.33 -18.40 3.90
C ARG A 243 -13.32 -17.20 2.94
N GLY A 244 -14.44 -16.96 2.24
CA GLY A 244 -14.57 -15.83 1.31
C GLY A 244 -14.57 -14.45 1.98
N MET A 245 -14.62 -14.35 3.32
CA MET A 245 -14.40 -13.13 4.08
C MET A 245 -12.95 -12.97 4.56
N ARG A 246 -12.16 -14.03 4.53
CA ARG A 246 -10.75 -14.08 4.96
C ARG A 246 -9.77 -13.94 3.81
N GLU A 247 -10.00 -14.66 2.72
CA GLU A 247 -9.14 -14.68 1.55
C GLU A 247 -9.56 -13.60 0.54
N GLU A 248 -8.58 -12.97 -0.12
CA GLU A 248 -8.83 -12.03 -1.21
C GLU A 248 -9.49 -12.74 -2.40
N THR A 249 -10.64 -12.25 -2.84
CA THR A 249 -11.38 -12.83 -3.97
C THR A 249 -10.92 -12.27 -5.31
N PHE A 250 -10.63 -10.97 -5.35
CA PHE A 250 -10.16 -10.25 -6.53
C PHE A 250 -11.07 -10.44 -7.74
N GLY A 251 -12.37 -10.28 -7.53
CA GLY A 251 -13.41 -10.47 -8.52
C GLY A 251 -14.73 -9.82 -8.13
N PRO A 252 -15.77 -9.88 -8.97
CA PRO A 252 -16.99 -9.10 -8.83
C PRO A 252 -17.93 -9.69 -7.76
N THR A 253 -17.49 -9.71 -6.50
CA THR A 253 -18.27 -10.21 -5.37
C THR A 253 -18.36 -9.17 -4.26
N LEU A 254 -19.55 -9.05 -3.65
CA LEU A 254 -19.81 -8.14 -2.53
C LEU A 254 -20.53 -8.90 -1.40
N PRO A 255 -19.78 -9.50 -0.46
CA PRO A 255 -20.37 -10.12 0.72
C PRO A 255 -20.73 -9.06 1.76
N ILE A 256 -21.91 -9.26 2.38
CA ILE A 256 -22.53 -8.37 3.36
C ILE A 256 -22.60 -9.08 4.72
N ALA A 257 -21.96 -8.47 5.71
CA ALA A 257 -22.04 -8.81 7.13
C ALA A 257 -22.74 -7.69 7.90
N THR A 258 -23.25 -7.99 9.10
CA THR A 258 -23.91 -7.01 9.95
C THR A 258 -23.14 -6.76 11.25
N PHE A 259 -23.32 -5.58 11.83
CA PHE A 259 -22.83 -5.22 13.16
C PHE A 259 -23.88 -4.44 13.95
N LYS A 260 -23.77 -4.44 15.30
CA LYS A 260 -24.71 -3.78 16.20
C LYS A 260 -24.15 -2.50 16.83
N THR A 261 -22.86 -2.41 17.01
CA THR A 261 -22.20 -1.29 17.69
C THR A 261 -20.98 -0.79 16.94
N GLU A 262 -20.57 0.47 17.20
CA GLU A 262 -19.35 1.07 16.64
C GLU A 262 -18.11 0.21 16.93
N ASP A 263 -17.97 -0.28 18.16
CA ASP A 263 -16.82 -1.09 18.55
C ASP A 263 -16.81 -2.46 17.84
N GLU A 264 -17.98 -3.02 17.59
CA GLU A 264 -18.10 -4.24 16.78
C GLU A 264 -17.71 -3.97 15.32
N ALA A 265 -18.16 -2.87 14.73
CA ALA A 265 -17.78 -2.49 13.37
C ALA A 265 -16.26 -2.37 13.22
N VAL A 266 -15.61 -1.70 14.18
CA VAL A 266 -14.14 -1.56 14.21
C VAL A 266 -13.47 -2.93 14.39
N ARG A 267 -13.98 -3.78 15.28
CA ARG A 267 -13.46 -5.13 15.50
C ARG A 267 -13.53 -5.96 14.21
N LEU A 268 -14.71 -6.00 13.56
CA LEU A 268 -14.91 -6.74 12.31
C LEU A 268 -14.01 -6.21 11.17
N ALA A 269 -13.88 -4.90 11.05
CA ALA A 269 -12.99 -4.29 10.06
C ALA A 269 -11.53 -4.71 10.25
N ASN A 270 -11.05 -4.71 11.50
CA ASN A 270 -9.67 -5.04 11.85
C ASN A 270 -9.39 -6.55 11.89
N ASP A 271 -10.43 -7.38 11.97
CA ASP A 271 -10.30 -8.84 11.98
C ASP A 271 -10.06 -9.38 10.55
N SER A 272 -8.88 -9.14 10.06
CA SER A 272 -8.37 -9.55 8.76
C SER A 272 -6.85 -9.60 8.79
N ASP A 273 -6.27 -10.47 8.00
CA ASP A 273 -4.81 -10.52 7.77
C ASP A 273 -4.33 -9.36 6.89
N PHE A 274 -5.25 -8.65 6.25
CA PHE A 274 -4.99 -7.54 5.37
C PHE A 274 -5.26 -6.18 6.05
N GLY A 275 -4.78 -5.12 5.42
CA GLY A 275 -5.00 -3.74 5.85
C GLY A 275 -4.53 -2.75 4.80
N LEU A 276 -5.07 -2.86 3.56
CA LEU A 276 -4.70 -1.94 2.48
C LEU A 276 -5.54 -0.67 2.56
N THR A 277 -6.87 -0.80 2.32
CA THR A 277 -7.79 0.34 2.48
C THR A 277 -8.99 -0.03 3.34
N ALA A 278 -9.76 0.98 3.73
CA ALA A 278 -11.06 0.85 4.37
C ALA A 278 -11.91 2.08 4.10
N SER A 279 -13.23 1.96 4.25
CA SER A 279 -14.12 3.11 4.19
C SER A 279 -15.20 3.10 5.27
N VAL A 280 -15.60 4.30 5.70
CA VAL A 280 -16.59 4.53 6.77
C VAL A 280 -17.64 5.51 6.27
N TRP A 281 -18.90 5.10 6.30
CA TRP A 281 -20.02 5.89 5.79
C TRP A 281 -20.97 6.30 6.91
N THR A 282 -21.12 7.60 7.12
CA THR A 282 -21.94 8.23 8.16
C THR A 282 -22.14 9.71 7.86
N ARG A 283 -23.26 10.30 8.24
CA ARG A 283 -23.46 11.77 8.19
C ARG A 283 -22.69 12.49 9.30
N ASN A 284 -22.36 11.80 10.38
CA ASN A 284 -21.59 12.37 11.49
C ASN A 284 -20.08 12.27 11.19
N LEU A 285 -19.51 13.34 10.62
CA LEU A 285 -18.08 13.36 10.25
C LEU A 285 -17.13 13.16 11.44
N SER A 286 -17.53 13.59 12.65
CA SER A 286 -16.73 13.36 13.87
C SER A 286 -16.69 11.87 14.23
N LYS A 287 -17.84 11.16 14.11
CA LYS A 287 -17.90 9.70 14.23
C LYS A 287 -17.06 9.04 13.16
N GLY A 288 -17.21 9.45 11.89
CA GLY A 288 -16.44 8.90 10.78
C GLY A 288 -14.93 8.98 10.99
N LYS A 289 -14.41 10.14 11.40
CA LYS A 289 -12.98 10.34 11.72
C LYS A 289 -12.52 9.48 12.88
N ARG A 290 -13.27 9.47 14.00
CA ARG A 290 -12.95 8.67 15.19
C ARG A 290 -12.89 7.17 14.88
N VAL A 291 -13.82 6.67 14.04
CA VAL A 291 -13.82 5.26 13.59
C VAL A 291 -12.64 5.00 12.67
N ALA A 292 -12.40 5.89 11.71
CA ALA A 292 -11.29 5.78 10.77
C ALA A 292 -9.92 5.68 11.48
N GLU A 293 -9.70 6.45 12.55
CA GLU A 293 -8.47 6.41 13.36
C GLU A 293 -8.24 5.07 14.07
N LYS A 294 -9.29 4.28 14.30
CA LYS A 294 -9.21 2.96 14.95
C LYS A 294 -8.98 1.81 13.96
N ILE A 295 -9.11 2.06 12.66
CA ILE A 295 -8.98 1.02 11.63
C ILE A 295 -7.52 0.84 11.22
N LEU A 296 -7.06 -0.41 11.19
CA LEU A 296 -5.69 -0.79 10.84
C LEU A 296 -5.57 -1.02 9.32
N ALA A 297 -5.61 0.08 8.56
CA ALA A 297 -5.39 0.09 7.11
C ALA A 297 -4.48 1.26 6.72
N GLY A 298 -3.78 1.11 5.60
CA GLY A 298 -2.87 2.13 5.09
C GLY A 298 -3.60 3.41 4.67
N THR A 299 -4.83 3.28 4.18
CA THR A 299 -5.73 4.38 3.87
C THR A 299 -7.14 4.11 4.39
N VAL A 300 -7.76 5.09 5.04
CA VAL A 300 -9.15 5.02 5.47
C VAL A 300 -9.92 6.23 4.95
N CYS A 301 -10.96 5.98 4.15
CA CYS A 301 -11.83 7.00 3.61
C CYS A 301 -13.05 7.23 4.50
N VAL A 302 -13.56 8.45 4.54
CA VAL A 302 -14.86 8.76 5.15
C VAL A 302 -15.80 9.29 4.07
N ASN A 303 -16.91 8.57 3.83
CA ASN A 303 -17.89 8.82 2.76
C ASN A 303 -17.27 8.84 1.35
N GLU A 304 -16.25 8.03 1.14
CA GLU A 304 -15.56 7.81 -0.12
C GLU A 304 -14.95 6.40 -0.14
N VAL A 305 -14.60 5.88 -1.32
CA VAL A 305 -14.06 4.53 -1.48
C VAL A 305 -13.14 4.44 -2.70
N LEU A 306 -12.18 3.54 -2.71
CA LEU A 306 -11.32 3.15 -3.84
C LEU A 306 -10.41 4.26 -4.42
N TYR A 307 -10.89 5.48 -4.48
CA TYR A 307 -10.35 6.64 -5.19
C TYR A 307 -8.90 7.03 -4.81
N THR A 308 -8.46 6.74 -3.60
CA THR A 308 -7.26 7.33 -2.99
C THR A 308 -5.93 6.94 -3.64
N HIS A 309 -5.87 5.84 -4.40
CA HIS A 309 -4.70 5.53 -5.22
C HIS A 309 -4.43 6.61 -6.29
N GLY A 310 -5.47 7.32 -6.75
CA GLY A 310 -5.34 8.44 -7.68
C GLY A 310 -4.76 9.72 -7.07
N ILE A 311 -4.58 9.79 -5.74
CA ILE A 311 -4.04 10.97 -5.06
C ILE A 311 -2.52 10.85 -4.92
N GLY A 312 -1.77 11.29 -5.92
CA GLY A 312 -0.31 11.17 -5.96
C GLY A 312 0.46 11.89 -4.84
N GLN A 313 -0.18 12.77 -4.06
CA GLN A 313 0.43 13.51 -2.95
C GLN A 313 0.42 12.77 -1.60
N THR A 314 -0.48 11.79 -1.44
CA THR A 314 -0.64 11.04 -0.20
C THR A 314 0.11 9.71 -0.26
N PRO A 315 0.64 9.21 0.88
CA PRO A 315 1.30 7.90 0.87
C PRO A 315 0.29 6.80 0.57
N TRP A 316 0.67 5.88 -0.28
CA TRP A 316 -0.08 4.66 -0.56
C TRP A 316 0.69 3.44 -0.06
N GLY A 317 0.00 2.43 0.44
CA GLY A 317 0.55 1.18 0.92
C GLY A 317 -0.22 0.61 2.10
N GLY A 318 -0.04 -0.68 2.37
CA GLY A 318 -0.81 -1.42 3.35
C GLY A 318 -0.16 -1.60 4.71
N PHE A 319 -0.94 -2.19 5.61
CA PHE A 319 -0.51 -2.80 6.88
C PHE A 319 -0.62 -4.31 6.78
N LYS A 320 -0.08 -5.04 7.75
CA LYS A 320 -0.18 -6.51 7.85
C LYS A 320 0.31 -7.19 6.56
N GLN A 321 -0.45 -8.17 6.04
CA GLN A 321 -0.09 -8.88 4.81
C GLN A 321 -0.36 -8.09 3.51
N SER A 322 -0.96 -6.90 3.60
CA SER A 322 -1.06 -6.00 2.44
C SER A 322 0.27 -5.35 2.05
N GLY A 323 1.33 -5.63 2.80
CA GLY A 323 2.69 -5.28 2.43
C GLY A 323 3.35 -4.24 3.33
N TYR A 324 4.49 -3.72 2.86
CA TYR A 324 5.26 -2.70 3.56
C TYR A 324 6.06 -1.84 2.58
N GLY A 325 6.57 -0.70 3.08
CA GLY A 325 7.02 0.41 2.27
C GLY A 325 5.85 1.29 1.88
N ARG A 326 6.11 2.31 1.09
CA ARG A 326 5.07 3.22 0.58
C ARG A 326 5.38 3.61 -0.84
N THR A 327 4.33 3.82 -1.62
CA THR A 327 4.39 4.54 -2.89
C THR A 327 3.69 5.91 -2.72
N HIS A 328 3.79 6.76 -3.71
CA HIS A 328 3.22 8.11 -3.76
C HIS A 328 3.79 9.10 -2.71
N GLY A 329 3.67 10.39 -3.07
CA GLY A 329 4.03 11.51 -2.21
C GLY A 329 5.47 11.49 -1.71
N LYS A 330 5.69 12.22 -0.63
CA LYS A 330 7.01 12.31 0.04
C LYS A 330 7.52 10.94 0.50
N TYR A 331 6.65 10.08 1.01
CA TYR A 331 7.06 8.79 1.57
C TYR A 331 7.49 7.82 0.47
N GLY A 332 6.80 7.80 -0.68
CA GLY A 332 7.22 7.01 -1.83
C GLY A 332 8.56 7.46 -2.41
N LEU A 333 8.81 8.78 -2.47
CA LEU A 333 10.12 9.30 -2.91
C LEU A 333 11.24 8.93 -1.92
N LEU A 334 10.95 8.91 -0.61
CA LEU A 334 11.94 8.53 0.39
C LEU A 334 12.32 7.04 0.33
N GLU A 335 11.46 6.18 -0.19
CA GLU A 335 11.79 4.77 -0.47
C GLU A 335 12.81 4.59 -1.60
N LEU A 336 13.01 5.62 -2.43
CA LEU A 336 13.82 5.59 -3.66
C LEU A 336 15.14 6.34 -3.53
N VAL A 337 15.49 6.80 -2.33
CA VAL A 337 16.73 7.54 -2.05
C VAL A 337 17.39 7.10 -0.76
N ALA A 338 18.72 7.24 -0.70
CA ALA A 338 19.50 6.99 0.51
C ALA A 338 19.83 8.33 1.20
N PRO A 339 19.36 8.57 2.45
CA PRO A 339 19.74 9.76 3.20
C PRO A 339 21.19 9.66 3.67
N GLN A 340 21.99 10.67 3.36
CA GLN A 340 23.36 10.83 3.85
C GLN A 340 23.46 12.04 4.77
N HIS A 341 23.91 11.83 5.99
CA HIS A 341 24.23 12.91 6.92
C HIS A 341 25.65 13.40 6.70
N ILE A 342 25.82 14.71 6.47
CA ILE A 342 27.11 15.39 6.39
C ILE A 342 27.24 16.31 7.61
N HIS A 343 28.23 16.06 8.46
CA HIS A 343 28.54 16.89 9.60
C HIS A 343 29.86 17.61 9.40
N VAL A 344 29.85 18.95 9.53
CA VAL A 344 31.03 19.78 9.36
C VAL A 344 31.40 20.41 10.71
N ASN A 345 32.62 20.16 11.15
CA ASN A 345 33.19 20.85 12.31
C ASN A 345 34.00 22.09 11.86
N HIS A 346 33.51 23.26 12.18
CA HIS A 346 34.18 24.53 11.85
C HIS A 346 35.28 24.94 12.86
N PHE A 347 35.39 24.24 14.00
CA PHE A 347 36.43 24.48 14.95
C PHE A 347 37.72 23.75 14.61
N LEU A 348 38.57 24.38 13.80
CA LEU A 348 39.80 23.79 13.29
C LEU A 348 40.97 23.91 14.24
N LEU A 349 40.88 24.78 15.28
CA LEU A 349 41.97 25.14 16.19
C LEU A 349 41.96 24.38 17.53
N ALA A 350 40.97 23.55 17.77
CA ALA A 350 40.84 22.80 19.01
C ALA A 350 40.39 21.36 18.79
N PRO A 351 41.02 20.37 19.45
CA PRO A 351 40.57 19.00 19.44
C PRO A 351 39.21 18.84 20.11
N ASN A 352 38.44 17.83 19.75
CA ASN A 352 37.20 17.52 20.43
C ASN A 352 37.50 16.89 21.82
N ALA A 353 36.72 17.28 22.82
CA ALA A 353 36.92 16.86 24.21
C ALA A 353 36.87 15.33 24.42
N TRP A 354 36.21 14.60 23.56
CA TRP A 354 36.09 13.13 23.60
C TRP A 354 37.21 12.39 22.86
N TRP A 355 38.18 13.10 22.21
CA TRP A 355 39.30 12.41 21.57
C TRP A 355 40.31 11.89 22.57
N MET A 356 41.07 10.87 22.15
CA MET A 356 42.16 10.30 22.95
C MET A 356 43.36 11.25 23.02
N PRO A 357 44.24 11.09 24.05
CA PRO A 357 44.23 10.07 25.08
C PRO A 357 43.25 10.39 26.21
N TYR A 358 42.75 9.36 26.89
CA TYR A 358 41.85 9.52 28.04
C TYR A 358 42.63 9.76 29.37
N SER A 359 42.01 10.48 30.28
CA SER A 359 42.54 10.86 31.55
C SER A 359 41.41 11.04 32.59
N SER A 360 41.74 11.31 33.83
CA SER A 360 40.77 11.67 34.87
C SER A 360 39.95 12.92 34.45
N ASN A 361 40.59 13.90 33.77
CA ASN A 361 39.88 15.05 33.22
C ASN A 361 38.88 14.67 32.12
N ALA A 362 39.21 13.68 31.28
CA ALA A 362 38.25 13.14 30.30
C ALA A 362 37.02 12.54 30.94
N VAL A 363 37.22 11.72 32.01
CA VAL A 363 36.14 11.11 32.77
C VAL A 363 35.22 12.15 33.41
N GLU A 364 35.79 13.18 34.06
CA GLU A 364 35.02 14.29 34.63
C GLU A 364 34.23 15.07 33.57
N THR A 365 34.86 15.34 32.42
CA THR A 365 34.21 16.02 31.30
C THR A 365 33.04 15.21 30.79
N PHE A 366 33.20 13.89 30.60
CA PHE A 366 32.13 13.01 30.13
C PHE A 366 30.97 12.88 31.11
N ARG A 367 31.28 12.82 32.42
CA ARG A 367 30.27 12.87 33.48
C ARG A 367 29.52 14.21 33.48
N GLY A 368 30.20 15.31 33.19
CA GLY A 368 29.61 16.63 33.05
C GLY A 368 28.66 16.69 31.83
N PHE A 369 29.06 16.13 30.67
CA PHE A 369 28.20 16.01 29.52
C PHE A 369 26.95 15.15 29.80
N ALA A 370 27.13 13.99 30.42
CA ALA A 370 26.01 13.13 30.78
C ALA A 370 24.98 13.85 31.67
N LYS A 371 25.46 14.59 32.70
CA LYS A 371 24.57 15.39 33.55
C LYS A 371 23.89 16.52 32.82
N HIS A 372 24.58 17.19 31.89
CA HIS A 372 23.99 18.24 31.05
C HIS A 372 22.86 17.66 30.16
N PHE A 373 23.13 16.58 29.41
CA PHE A 373 22.13 15.95 28.56
C PHE A 373 20.93 15.40 29.36
N ALA A 374 21.18 14.78 30.52
CA ALA A 374 20.10 14.23 31.33
C ALA A 374 19.20 15.32 31.97
N SER A 375 19.77 16.48 32.31
CA SER A 375 19.03 17.53 33.03
C SER A 375 18.45 18.62 32.12
N GLY A 376 19.00 18.81 30.90
CA GLY A 376 18.66 19.95 30.04
C GLY A 376 18.98 21.33 30.67
N SER A 377 19.69 21.37 31.81
CA SER A 377 19.83 22.55 32.65
C SER A 377 20.97 23.47 32.22
N LEU A 378 20.68 24.74 31.98
CA LEU A 378 21.67 25.77 31.69
C LEU A 378 22.76 25.85 32.79
N ARG A 379 22.39 25.64 34.07
CA ARG A 379 23.34 25.60 35.21
C ARG A 379 24.37 24.49 35.06
N GLN A 380 23.98 23.32 34.53
CA GLN A 380 24.90 22.20 34.25
C GLN A 380 25.83 22.54 33.08
N THR A 381 25.35 23.24 32.09
CA THR A 381 26.18 23.74 30.97
C THR A 381 27.29 24.66 31.48
N VAL A 382 26.94 25.61 32.30
CA VAL A 382 27.93 26.56 32.89
C VAL A 382 28.99 25.82 33.73
N LYS A 383 28.58 24.83 34.54
CA LYS A 383 29.51 24.00 35.33
C LYS A 383 30.43 23.12 34.48
N LEU A 384 30.01 22.75 33.28
CA LEU A 384 30.80 21.93 32.33
C LEU A 384 31.92 22.73 31.66
N MET A 385 31.77 24.04 31.49
CA MET A 385 32.73 24.87 30.74
C MET A 385 34.18 24.82 31.26
N PRO A 386 34.47 24.96 32.57
CA PRO A 386 35.83 24.85 33.09
C PRO A 386 36.46 23.48 32.84
N GLN A 387 35.69 22.41 33.00
CA GLN A 387 36.16 21.04 32.75
C GLN A 387 36.48 20.83 31.27
N LEU A 388 35.64 21.37 30.38
CA LEU A 388 35.85 21.32 28.93
C LEU A 388 37.11 22.05 28.51
N LEU A 389 37.33 23.27 29.04
CA LEU A 389 38.54 24.06 28.74
C LEU A 389 39.80 23.35 29.23
N LYS A 390 39.78 22.78 30.43
CA LYS A 390 40.89 22.00 30.99
C LYS A 390 41.17 20.78 30.08
N ARG A 391 40.15 20.08 29.63
CA ARG A 391 40.29 18.94 28.73
C ARG A 391 40.87 19.33 27.36
N ILE A 392 40.41 20.41 26.76
CA ILE A 392 40.96 20.92 25.49
C ILE A 392 42.44 21.31 25.65
N LYS A 393 42.80 21.95 26.74
CA LYS A 393 44.20 22.32 27.02
C LYS A 393 45.09 21.08 27.14
N GLU A 394 44.64 20.06 27.86
CA GLU A 394 45.32 18.76 27.99
C GLU A 394 45.57 18.09 26.62
N LEU A 395 44.56 18.11 25.75
CA LEU A 395 44.67 17.51 24.41
C LEU A 395 45.62 18.27 23.48
N ARG A 396 45.87 19.57 23.74
CA ARG A 396 46.81 20.38 22.96
C ARG A 396 48.26 20.23 23.41
N SER A 397 48.45 19.81 24.66
CA SER A 397 49.79 19.69 25.28
C SER A 397 50.46 18.35 25.06
N LYS A 398 49.73 17.41 24.46
CA LYS A 398 50.21 16.09 24.06
C LYS A 398 50.15 15.93 22.54
#